data_3cb11842278985062d581724b612f485
#
_entry.id   3cb11842278985062d581724b612f485
#
_cell.length_a   1.000
_cell.length_b   1.000
_cell.length_c   1.000
_cell.angle_alpha   90.00
_cell.angle_beta   90.00
_cell.angle_gamma   90.00
#
_symmetry.space_group_name_H-M   'P 1'
#
loop_
_entity.id
_entity.type
_entity.pdbx_description
1 polymer ?
#
loop_
_entity_poly.entity_id
_entity_poly.type
_entity_poly.pdbx_seq_one_letter_code
_entity_poly.pdbx_strand_id
1 'polypeptide(L)'
;MPADNEELARARAAVAEAGCDLALLASITNVTYVSGFEVPHAVGVSAAVAYAAPFAVLAAREPATWLATSVFHAAQAQRESRLDHLLTFAGFDSFVETDARGTYLEAIQTALRQAGLSQTGRLGVEGRALPYGAVAQIARDFPRIQLIEIDDALDRARSIKTPREIERLRRAAHIGDVGHRTLAELSRTAGRSEFDMYAEIIARMQQAAGHEIPVSGELVTGPRTTTVNYPGGPLDRVTEPGDGALMDISQRVDGYWSDCTNTHVIGQEATAHQIKYARASQAAFAAAAENLRPGKLASEVWAAANAAYAQHGLAMPHYMGHQIGATVNELPRLVPYDHTPIQANMVFAVEPGAYEGPGGAFGARSEKMVWVTETGPEILSQFEWGI
;
A
#
# COMPACT_ATOMS: atom_id res chain seq x y z
N MET A 1 3.43 -27.69 -12.66
CA MET A 1 2.90 -26.42 -12.11
C MET A 1 3.97 -25.38 -12.34
N PRO A 2 3.67 -24.19 -12.85
CA PRO A 2 4.68 -23.14 -12.87
C PRO A 2 5.12 -22.89 -11.43
N ALA A 3 6.42 -22.93 -11.20
CA ALA A 3 7.05 -22.78 -9.87
C ALA A 3 6.87 -21.38 -9.22
N ASP A 4 5.96 -20.55 -9.72
CA ASP A 4 6.04 -19.09 -9.54
C ASP A 4 4.79 -18.43 -8.98
N ASN A 5 3.98 -19.12 -8.17
CA ASN A 5 2.85 -18.46 -7.51
C ASN A 5 2.87 -18.71 -5.99
N GLU A 6 3.97 -18.29 -5.35
CA GLU A 6 4.13 -18.41 -3.90
C GLU A 6 3.06 -17.61 -3.16
N GLU A 7 2.66 -16.45 -3.68
CA GLU A 7 1.60 -15.62 -3.11
C GLU A 7 0.26 -16.37 -3.07
N LEU A 8 -0.09 -17.07 -4.16
CA LEU A 8 -1.29 -17.92 -4.20
C LEU A 8 -1.19 -19.08 -3.21
N ALA A 9 -0.02 -19.73 -3.10
CA ALA A 9 0.18 -20.82 -2.15
C ALA A 9 0.00 -20.34 -0.70
N ARG A 10 0.51 -19.16 -0.36
CA ARG A 10 0.34 -18.54 0.96
C ARG A 10 -1.11 -18.18 1.24
N ALA A 11 -1.81 -17.61 0.27
CA ALA A 11 -3.24 -17.32 0.43
C ALA A 11 -4.05 -18.61 0.66
N ARG A 12 -3.76 -19.68 -0.07
CA ARG A 12 -4.41 -20.99 0.14
C ARG A 12 -4.12 -21.57 1.52
N ALA A 13 -2.89 -21.48 1.98
CA ALA A 13 -2.53 -21.92 3.33
C ALA A 13 -3.34 -21.15 4.38
N ALA A 14 -3.45 -19.82 4.27
CA ALA A 14 -4.25 -19.00 5.16
C ALA A 14 -5.74 -19.38 5.14
N VAL A 15 -6.29 -19.68 3.96
CA VAL A 15 -7.68 -20.15 3.79
C VAL A 15 -7.87 -21.51 4.49
N ALA A 16 -6.93 -22.43 4.31
CA ALA A 16 -6.97 -23.74 4.96
C ALA A 16 -6.84 -23.66 6.50
N GLU A 17 -5.92 -22.83 7.00
CA GLU A 17 -5.73 -22.56 8.43
C GLU A 17 -6.95 -21.93 9.08
N ALA A 18 -7.67 -21.05 8.35
CA ALA A 18 -8.97 -20.52 8.77
C ALA A 18 -10.08 -21.60 8.78
N GLY A 19 -9.76 -22.82 8.34
CA GLY A 19 -10.69 -23.94 8.27
C GLY A 19 -11.74 -23.80 7.18
N CYS A 20 -11.48 -23.03 6.14
CA CYS A 20 -12.37 -22.85 5.00
C CYS A 20 -12.08 -23.89 3.89
N ASP A 21 -13.11 -24.28 3.16
CA ASP A 21 -12.99 -25.14 1.98
C ASP A 21 -12.65 -24.31 0.74
N LEU A 22 -13.28 -23.14 0.61
CA LEU A 22 -13.09 -22.17 -0.44
C LEU A 22 -12.92 -20.77 0.16
N ALA A 23 -12.37 -19.85 -0.62
CA ALA A 23 -12.39 -18.42 -0.33
C ALA A 23 -12.90 -17.62 -1.53
N LEU A 24 -13.68 -16.58 -1.25
CA LEU A 24 -14.10 -15.55 -2.18
C LEU A 24 -13.39 -14.24 -1.80
N LEU A 25 -12.45 -13.83 -2.63
CA LEU A 25 -11.65 -12.62 -2.47
C LEU A 25 -12.24 -11.51 -3.34
N ALA A 26 -12.49 -10.35 -2.77
CA ALA A 26 -13.15 -9.23 -3.45
C ALA A 26 -12.40 -7.90 -3.31
N SER A 27 -11.37 -7.82 -2.46
CA SER A 27 -10.51 -6.64 -2.40
C SER A 27 -9.57 -6.57 -3.61
N ILE A 28 -9.37 -5.36 -4.13
CA ILE A 28 -8.38 -5.11 -5.19
C ILE A 28 -7.01 -5.69 -4.80
N THR A 29 -6.63 -5.51 -3.55
CA THR A 29 -5.36 -6.00 -3.00
C THR A 29 -5.23 -7.51 -3.11
N ASN A 30 -6.18 -8.26 -2.55
CA ASN A 30 -6.07 -9.72 -2.52
C ASN A 30 -6.33 -10.35 -3.89
N VAL A 31 -7.20 -9.76 -4.71
CA VAL A 31 -7.38 -10.19 -6.11
C VAL A 31 -6.06 -10.03 -6.88
N THR A 32 -5.39 -8.87 -6.80
CA THR A 32 -4.07 -8.66 -7.44
C THR A 32 -3.01 -9.60 -6.86
N TYR A 33 -2.97 -9.76 -5.53
CA TYR A 33 -2.00 -10.62 -4.85
C TYR A 33 -2.03 -12.06 -5.36
N VAL A 34 -3.21 -12.68 -5.42
CA VAL A 34 -3.34 -14.08 -5.84
C VAL A 34 -3.29 -14.28 -7.35
N SER A 35 -3.83 -13.33 -8.12
CA SER A 35 -3.97 -13.49 -9.58
C SER A 35 -2.80 -12.92 -10.37
N GLY A 36 -2.11 -11.92 -9.85
CA GLY A 36 -1.16 -11.11 -10.62
C GLY A 36 -1.82 -10.11 -11.58
N PHE A 37 -3.13 -10.17 -11.74
CA PHE A 37 -3.89 -9.19 -12.50
C PHE A 37 -3.89 -7.86 -11.74
N GLU A 38 -3.25 -6.85 -12.28
CA GLU A 38 -3.28 -5.53 -11.70
C GLU A 38 -4.59 -4.84 -12.04
N VAL A 39 -5.50 -4.81 -11.07
CA VAL A 39 -6.77 -4.12 -11.23
C VAL A 39 -6.52 -2.65 -11.53
N PRO A 40 -6.95 -2.13 -12.71
CA PRO A 40 -6.70 -0.75 -13.08
C PRO A 40 -7.34 0.24 -12.10
N HIS A 41 -6.55 1.12 -11.52
CA HIS A 41 -7.06 2.15 -10.61
C HIS A 41 -7.93 3.20 -11.32
N ALA A 42 -7.65 3.49 -12.59
CA ALA A 42 -8.47 4.37 -13.42
C ALA A 42 -9.89 3.83 -13.62
N VAL A 43 -10.08 2.52 -13.46
CA VAL A 43 -11.37 1.86 -13.38
C VAL A 43 -11.95 1.92 -11.97
N GLY A 44 -11.28 2.58 -11.06
CA GLY A 44 -11.77 2.85 -9.72
C GLY A 44 -13.15 3.49 -9.70
N VAL A 45 -13.54 4.22 -10.74
CA VAL A 45 -14.92 4.67 -10.91
C VAL A 45 -15.85 3.47 -11.02
N SER A 46 -15.51 2.45 -11.81
CA SER A 46 -16.28 1.22 -11.93
C SER A 46 -16.12 0.31 -10.70
N ALA A 47 -14.92 0.22 -10.13
CA ALA A 47 -14.67 -0.56 -8.93
C ALA A 47 -15.26 0.08 -7.65
N ALA A 48 -15.47 1.41 -7.65
CA ALA A 48 -16.18 2.12 -6.59
C ALA A 48 -17.70 1.91 -6.68
N VAL A 49 -18.20 1.46 -7.82
CA VAL A 49 -19.61 1.07 -7.98
C VAL A 49 -19.77 -0.38 -7.52
N ALA A 50 -20.65 -0.60 -6.57
CA ALA A 50 -20.96 -1.95 -6.10
C ALA A 50 -21.30 -2.86 -7.30
N TYR A 51 -20.78 -4.09 -7.26
CA TYR A 51 -20.95 -5.11 -8.31
C TYR A 51 -20.16 -4.84 -9.62
N ALA A 52 -19.06 -4.11 -9.53
CA ALA A 52 -18.18 -3.88 -10.69
C ALA A 52 -16.72 -4.33 -10.43
N ALA A 53 -16.32 -4.47 -9.18
CA ALA A 53 -14.97 -4.88 -8.81
C ALA A 53 -14.69 -6.35 -9.19
N PRO A 54 -13.49 -6.69 -9.66
CA PRO A 54 -13.10 -8.08 -9.86
C PRO A 54 -13.10 -8.87 -8.55
N PHE A 55 -13.25 -10.19 -8.66
CA PHE A 55 -13.12 -11.09 -7.53
C PHE A 55 -12.36 -12.36 -7.93
N ALA A 56 -11.80 -13.06 -6.94
CA ALA A 56 -11.18 -14.35 -7.15
C ALA A 56 -11.79 -15.42 -6.25
N VAL A 57 -11.83 -16.67 -6.74
CA VAL A 57 -12.23 -17.82 -5.92
C VAL A 57 -11.07 -18.81 -5.87
N LEU A 58 -10.72 -19.21 -4.66
CA LEU A 58 -9.65 -20.16 -4.35
C LEU A 58 -10.23 -21.35 -3.62
N ALA A 59 -9.83 -22.57 -4.03
CA ALA A 59 -10.05 -23.76 -3.24
C ALA A 59 -8.84 -23.97 -2.30
N ALA A 60 -9.11 -24.31 -1.04
CA ALA A 60 -8.06 -24.54 -0.05
C ALA A 60 -7.18 -25.77 -0.38
N ARG A 61 -7.80 -26.83 -0.94
CA ARG A 61 -7.14 -28.12 -1.19
C ARG A 61 -7.02 -28.50 -2.65
N GLU A 62 -7.89 -27.95 -3.50
CA GLU A 62 -7.89 -28.22 -4.93
C GLU A 62 -7.04 -27.19 -5.68
N PRO A 63 -6.35 -27.54 -6.78
CA PRO A 63 -5.51 -26.60 -7.51
C PRO A 63 -6.31 -25.51 -8.23
N ALA A 64 -7.57 -25.75 -8.57
CA ALA A 64 -8.36 -24.86 -9.43
C ALA A 64 -8.63 -23.48 -8.79
N THR A 65 -8.53 -22.45 -9.61
CA THR A 65 -8.68 -21.05 -9.22
C THR A 65 -9.45 -20.26 -10.28
N TRP A 66 -10.21 -19.27 -9.86
CA TRP A 66 -11.02 -18.43 -10.73
C TRP A 66 -10.72 -16.96 -10.49
N LEU A 67 -10.52 -16.23 -11.58
CA LEU A 67 -10.63 -14.77 -11.62
C LEU A 67 -11.92 -14.41 -12.34
N ALA A 68 -12.69 -13.50 -11.77
CA ALA A 68 -13.82 -12.88 -12.46
C ALA A 68 -13.61 -11.38 -12.57
N THR A 69 -13.85 -10.81 -13.74
CA THR A 69 -13.70 -9.38 -13.97
C THR A 69 -14.74 -8.87 -14.98
N SER A 70 -14.90 -7.55 -15.08
CA SER A 70 -15.73 -6.95 -16.10
C SER A 70 -15.28 -7.36 -17.50
N VAL A 71 -16.23 -7.51 -18.41
CA VAL A 71 -15.96 -7.76 -19.85
C VAL A 71 -14.96 -6.76 -20.45
N PHE A 72 -14.90 -5.53 -19.95
CA PHE A 72 -13.98 -4.50 -20.41
C PHE A 72 -12.50 -4.79 -20.07
N HIS A 73 -12.26 -5.61 -19.07
CA HIS A 73 -10.90 -5.97 -18.63
C HIS A 73 -10.51 -7.40 -18.98
N ALA A 74 -11.38 -8.13 -19.66
CA ALA A 74 -11.15 -9.54 -19.99
C ALA A 74 -9.81 -9.78 -20.72
N ALA A 75 -9.51 -8.95 -21.72
CA ALA A 75 -8.27 -9.09 -22.50
C ALA A 75 -7.01 -8.81 -21.67
N GLN A 76 -7.06 -7.85 -20.75
CA GLN A 76 -5.96 -7.57 -19.81
C GLN A 76 -5.82 -8.73 -18.81
N ALA A 77 -6.91 -9.13 -18.18
CA ALA A 77 -6.92 -10.22 -17.22
C ALA A 77 -6.39 -11.54 -17.82
N GLN A 78 -6.72 -11.82 -19.10
CA GLN A 78 -6.23 -13.00 -19.78
C GLN A 78 -4.72 -12.98 -20.01
N ARG A 79 -4.10 -11.80 -20.18
CA ARG A 79 -2.65 -11.65 -20.31
C ARG A 79 -1.91 -11.72 -19.01
N GLU A 80 -2.48 -11.20 -17.93
CA GLU A 80 -1.81 -10.97 -16.65
C GLU A 80 -2.12 -12.03 -15.60
N SER A 81 -3.34 -12.61 -15.65
CA SER A 81 -3.77 -13.56 -14.61
C SER A 81 -2.99 -14.86 -14.66
N ARG A 82 -2.59 -15.29 -13.47
CA ARG A 82 -1.95 -16.59 -13.21
C ARG A 82 -2.96 -17.64 -12.71
N LEU A 83 -4.25 -17.27 -12.63
CA LEU A 83 -5.30 -18.18 -12.21
C LEU A 83 -5.80 -19.03 -13.40
N ASP A 84 -6.35 -20.21 -13.10
CA ASP A 84 -6.65 -21.22 -14.12
C ASP A 84 -7.85 -20.85 -14.99
N HIS A 85 -8.86 -20.19 -14.40
CA HIS A 85 -10.11 -19.88 -15.06
C HIS A 85 -10.41 -18.39 -15.01
N LEU A 86 -10.86 -17.84 -16.15
CA LEU A 86 -11.35 -16.47 -16.26
C LEU A 86 -12.85 -16.49 -16.51
N LEU A 87 -13.60 -15.83 -15.64
CA LEU A 87 -15.01 -15.53 -15.83
C LEU A 87 -15.18 -14.03 -16.08
N THR A 88 -16.24 -13.67 -16.80
CA THR A 88 -16.56 -12.26 -17.03
C THR A 88 -18.02 -11.97 -16.65
N PHE A 89 -18.25 -10.74 -16.23
CA PHE A 89 -19.59 -10.20 -15.98
C PHE A 89 -19.76 -8.85 -16.68
N ALA A 90 -20.97 -8.53 -17.07
CA ALA A 90 -21.29 -7.27 -17.72
C ALA A 90 -21.82 -6.26 -16.69
N GLY A 91 -21.05 -5.20 -16.42
CA GLY A 91 -21.52 -4.08 -15.60
C GLY A 91 -22.29 -3.01 -16.38
N PHE A 92 -22.13 -2.99 -17.71
CA PHE A 92 -22.75 -2.02 -18.62
C PHE A 92 -22.68 -2.53 -20.05
N ASP A 93 -23.67 -2.18 -20.85
CA ASP A 93 -23.67 -2.31 -22.30
C ASP A 93 -24.23 -1.02 -22.92
N SER A 94 -23.71 -0.58 -24.07
CA SER A 94 -24.09 0.68 -24.70
C SER A 94 -25.44 0.63 -25.40
N PHE A 95 -25.97 -0.55 -25.71
CA PHE A 95 -27.12 -0.74 -26.56
C PHE A 95 -28.23 -1.56 -25.91
N VAL A 96 -27.93 -2.25 -24.83
CA VAL A 96 -28.85 -3.13 -24.11
C VAL A 96 -28.85 -2.82 -22.63
N GLU A 97 -30.05 -2.74 -22.04
CA GLU A 97 -30.17 -2.61 -20.58
C GLU A 97 -29.48 -3.79 -19.89
N THR A 98 -28.57 -3.48 -18.98
CA THR A 98 -27.75 -4.48 -18.27
C THR A 98 -28.08 -4.49 -16.79
N ASP A 99 -28.47 -5.65 -16.27
CA ASP A 99 -28.51 -5.88 -14.82
C ASP A 99 -27.09 -6.17 -14.26
N ALA A 100 -26.33 -5.10 -14.02
CA ALA A 100 -24.96 -5.20 -13.49
C ALA A 100 -24.87 -6.01 -12.20
N ARG A 101 -25.86 -5.87 -11.32
CA ARG A 101 -25.92 -6.65 -10.08
C ARG A 101 -26.18 -8.13 -10.34
N GLY A 102 -27.15 -8.44 -11.21
CA GLY A 102 -27.51 -9.82 -11.55
C GLY A 102 -26.33 -10.55 -12.18
N THR A 103 -25.68 -9.97 -13.19
CA THR A 103 -24.52 -10.58 -13.87
C THR A 103 -23.33 -10.81 -12.94
N TYR A 104 -23.06 -9.87 -12.02
CA TYR A 104 -22.02 -10.01 -10.99
C TYR A 104 -22.33 -11.18 -10.04
N LEU A 105 -23.55 -11.24 -9.52
CA LEU A 105 -23.99 -12.29 -8.60
C LEU A 105 -24.01 -13.66 -9.27
N GLU A 106 -24.42 -13.74 -10.53
CA GLU A 106 -24.37 -14.96 -11.34
C GLU A 106 -22.91 -15.45 -11.53
N ALA A 107 -21.97 -14.52 -11.78
CA ALA A 107 -20.56 -14.86 -11.89
C ALA A 107 -20.02 -15.44 -10.57
N ILE A 108 -20.38 -14.86 -9.41
CA ILE A 108 -20.02 -15.43 -8.09
C ILE A 108 -20.59 -16.84 -7.92
N GLN A 109 -21.88 -17.04 -8.19
CA GLN A 109 -22.51 -18.35 -8.09
C GLN A 109 -21.84 -19.38 -8.99
N THR A 110 -21.52 -18.99 -10.22
CA THR A 110 -20.85 -19.84 -11.21
C THR A 110 -19.47 -20.26 -10.71
N ALA A 111 -18.65 -19.29 -10.25
CA ALA A 111 -17.33 -19.57 -9.71
C ALA A 111 -17.40 -20.52 -8.50
N LEU A 112 -18.27 -20.25 -7.54
CA LEU A 112 -18.42 -21.07 -6.34
C LEU A 112 -18.88 -22.48 -6.64
N ARG A 113 -19.81 -22.66 -7.59
CA ARG A 113 -20.27 -24.00 -8.01
C ARG A 113 -19.20 -24.76 -8.77
N GLN A 114 -18.50 -24.12 -9.68
CA GLN A 114 -17.37 -24.71 -10.42
C GLN A 114 -16.22 -25.08 -9.50
N ALA A 115 -15.98 -24.27 -8.45
CA ALA A 115 -15.00 -24.56 -7.41
C ALA A 115 -15.45 -25.68 -6.45
N GLY A 116 -16.67 -26.21 -6.59
CA GLY A 116 -17.16 -27.32 -5.80
C GLY A 116 -17.66 -26.94 -4.40
N LEU A 117 -18.14 -25.71 -4.19
CA LEU A 117 -18.75 -25.34 -2.93
C LEU A 117 -19.91 -26.28 -2.60
N SER A 118 -19.78 -27.05 -1.53
CA SER A 118 -20.83 -27.95 -1.08
C SER A 118 -21.93 -27.21 -0.33
N GLN A 119 -23.11 -27.82 -0.23
CA GLN A 119 -24.26 -27.23 0.48
C GLN A 119 -24.03 -27.01 2.00
N THR A 120 -22.99 -27.64 2.55
CA THR A 120 -22.62 -27.55 3.97
C THR A 120 -21.16 -27.14 4.18
N GLY A 121 -20.56 -26.52 3.13
CA GLY A 121 -19.16 -26.12 3.13
C GLY A 121 -18.90 -24.86 3.96
N ARG A 122 -17.63 -24.54 4.12
CA ARG A 122 -17.12 -23.35 4.81
C ARG A 122 -16.50 -22.42 3.79
N LEU A 123 -17.10 -21.25 3.59
CA LEU A 123 -16.64 -20.23 2.63
C LEU A 123 -15.97 -19.07 3.38
N GLY A 124 -14.69 -18.89 3.16
CA GLY A 124 -13.97 -17.69 3.57
C GLY A 124 -14.39 -16.48 2.72
N VAL A 125 -14.66 -15.37 3.36
CA VAL A 125 -15.04 -14.12 2.70
C VAL A 125 -14.25 -12.95 3.26
N GLU A 126 -13.96 -11.98 2.41
CA GLU A 126 -13.42 -10.69 2.85
C GLU A 126 -14.57 -9.79 3.30
N GLY A 127 -14.76 -9.69 4.62
CA GLY A 127 -15.83 -8.89 5.23
C GLY A 127 -15.68 -7.39 4.95
N ARG A 128 -14.44 -6.92 4.75
CA ARG A 128 -14.12 -5.51 4.44
C ARG A 128 -14.37 -5.13 2.97
N ALA A 129 -14.52 -6.09 2.06
CA ALA A 129 -14.55 -5.79 0.62
C ALA A 129 -15.79 -6.34 -0.10
N LEU A 130 -16.35 -7.46 0.35
CA LEU A 130 -17.46 -8.09 -0.35
C LEU A 130 -18.76 -7.29 -0.14
N PRO A 131 -19.47 -6.86 -1.21
CA PRO A 131 -20.73 -6.14 -1.07
C PRO A 131 -21.76 -6.93 -0.26
N TYR A 132 -22.47 -6.26 0.65
CA TYR A 132 -23.51 -6.90 1.48
C TYR A 132 -24.53 -7.68 0.65
N GLY A 133 -24.92 -7.15 -0.51
CA GLY A 133 -25.86 -7.85 -1.39
C GLY A 133 -25.32 -9.15 -1.96
N ALA A 134 -24.00 -9.28 -2.13
CA ALA A 134 -23.37 -10.55 -2.53
C ALA A 134 -23.41 -11.55 -1.37
N VAL A 135 -23.06 -11.11 -0.16
CA VAL A 135 -23.18 -11.94 1.06
C VAL A 135 -24.60 -12.46 1.25
N ALA A 136 -25.60 -11.56 1.14
CA ALA A 136 -27.01 -11.92 1.27
C ALA A 136 -27.49 -12.89 0.18
N GLN A 137 -26.97 -12.77 -1.05
CA GLN A 137 -27.28 -13.71 -2.13
C GLN A 137 -26.66 -15.08 -1.88
N ILE A 138 -25.38 -15.12 -1.52
CA ILE A 138 -24.69 -16.37 -1.19
C ILE A 138 -25.46 -17.13 -0.07
N ALA A 139 -25.87 -16.42 0.99
CA ALA A 139 -26.64 -17.02 2.09
C ALA A 139 -28.00 -17.57 1.63
N ARG A 140 -28.64 -16.99 0.62
CA ARG A 140 -29.89 -17.54 0.04
C ARG A 140 -29.63 -18.78 -0.83
N ASP A 141 -28.59 -18.74 -1.65
CA ASP A 141 -28.27 -19.79 -2.62
C ASP A 141 -27.66 -21.04 -1.96
N PHE A 142 -26.96 -20.82 -0.85
CA PHE A 142 -26.28 -21.84 -0.06
C PHE A 142 -26.65 -21.73 1.44
N PRO A 143 -27.91 -21.99 1.82
CA PRO A 143 -28.44 -21.65 3.15
C PRO A 143 -27.84 -22.46 4.31
N ARG A 144 -27.02 -23.48 4.03
CA ARG A 144 -26.38 -24.33 5.03
C ARG A 144 -24.87 -24.17 5.11
N ILE A 145 -24.27 -23.26 4.30
CA ILE A 145 -22.83 -22.98 4.42
C ILE A 145 -22.53 -22.11 5.63
N GLN A 146 -21.29 -22.17 6.06
CA GLN A 146 -20.76 -21.25 7.06
C GLN A 146 -19.90 -20.19 6.33
N LEU A 147 -20.25 -18.92 6.53
CA LEU A 147 -19.41 -17.80 6.11
C LEU A 147 -18.41 -17.48 7.22
N ILE A 148 -17.14 -17.35 6.85
CA ILE A 148 -16.03 -17.12 7.79
C ILE A 148 -15.26 -15.91 7.26
N GLU A 149 -15.11 -14.88 8.08
CA GLU A 149 -14.29 -13.74 7.76
C GLU A 149 -12.80 -14.12 7.79
N ILE A 150 -12.07 -13.83 6.71
CA ILE A 150 -10.67 -14.25 6.53
C ILE A 150 -9.72 -13.07 6.29
N ASP A 151 -10.18 -11.84 6.42
CA ASP A 151 -9.37 -10.64 6.18
C ASP A 151 -8.05 -10.67 6.96
N ASP A 152 -8.08 -10.93 8.26
CA ASP A 152 -6.88 -10.96 9.10
C ASP A 152 -5.96 -12.14 8.78
N ALA A 153 -6.49 -13.26 8.31
CA ALA A 153 -5.66 -14.40 7.87
C ALA A 153 -4.87 -14.06 6.60
N LEU A 154 -5.52 -13.36 5.66
CA LEU A 154 -4.87 -12.88 4.44
C LEU A 154 -3.85 -11.77 4.72
N ASP A 155 -4.16 -10.85 5.63
CA ASP A 155 -3.23 -9.80 6.06
C ASP A 155 -1.95 -10.42 6.65
N ARG A 156 -2.08 -11.44 7.51
CA ARG A 156 -0.92 -12.19 8.03
C ARG A 156 -0.15 -12.92 6.93
N ALA A 157 -0.83 -13.52 5.94
CA ALA A 157 -0.17 -14.21 4.83
C ALA A 157 0.70 -13.26 4.00
N ARG A 158 0.31 -11.99 3.85
CA ARG A 158 1.07 -10.96 3.12
C ARG A 158 2.17 -10.30 3.95
N SER A 159 2.16 -10.46 5.28
CA SER A 159 3.12 -9.76 6.14
C SER A 159 4.58 -10.16 5.85
N ILE A 160 4.83 -11.40 5.48
CA ILE A 160 6.15 -11.91 5.08
C ILE A 160 6.24 -11.94 3.55
N LYS A 161 7.05 -11.07 2.97
CA LYS A 161 7.14 -10.89 1.53
C LYS A 161 7.88 -12.05 0.85
N THR A 162 7.40 -12.44 -0.33
CA THR A 162 8.11 -13.37 -1.21
C THR A 162 9.30 -12.65 -1.88
N PRO A 163 10.28 -13.36 -2.42
CA PRO A 163 11.35 -12.73 -3.20
C PRO A 163 10.83 -11.87 -4.37
N ARG A 164 9.76 -12.32 -5.02
CA ARG A 164 9.11 -11.57 -6.10
C ARG A 164 8.43 -10.29 -5.59
N GLU A 165 7.81 -10.31 -4.42
CA GLU A 165 7.25 -9.12 -3.79
C GLU A 165 8.33 -8.10 -3.44
N ILE A 166 9.48 -8.57 -2.92
CA ILE A 166 10.64 -7.70 -2.64
C ILE A 166 11.14 -7.02 -3.91
N GLU A 167 11.23 -7.74 -5.04
CA GLU A 167 11.63 -7.14 -6.32
C GLU A 167 10.66 -6.04 -6.78
N ARG A 168 9.35 -6.26 -6.63
CA ARG A 168 8.33 -5.26 -6.95
C ARG A 168 8.38 -4.04 -6.03
N LEU A 169 8.60 -4.28 -4.74
CA LEU A 169 8.78 -3.20 -3.76
C LEU A 169 10.04 -2.38 -4.04
N ARG A 170 11.14 -3.00 -4.50
CA ARG A 170 12.33 -2.28 -4.98
C ARG A 170 12.02 -1.41 -6.19
N ARG A 171 11.23 -1.92 -7.15
CA ARG A 171 10.81 -1.13 -8.30
C ARG A 171 9.92 0.04 -7.89
N ALA A 172 8.96 -0.17 -7.00
CA ALA A 172 8.13 0.91 -6.47
C ALA A 172 8.96 1.96 -5.73
N ALA A 173 9.92 1.54 -4.87
CA ALA A 173 10.84 2.45 -4.20
C ALA A 173 11.70 3.26 -5.20
N HIS A 174 12.18 2.63 -6.28
CA HIS A 174 12.94 3.32 -7.32
C HIS A 174 12.13 4.43 -8.00
N ILE A 175 10.83 4.21 -8.27
CA ILE A 175 9.96 5.25 -8.83
C ILE A 175 9.75 6.38 -7.81
N GLY A 176 9.61 6.08 -6.51
CA GLY A 176 9.60 7.08 -5.44
C GLY A 176 10.89 7.91 -5.40
N ASP A 177 12.04 7.27 -5.57
CA ASP A 177 13.34 7.96 -5.65
C ASP A 177 13.39 8.98 -6.79
N VAL A 178 12.74 8.70 -7.94
CA VAL A 178 12.62 9.68 -9.04
C VAL A 178 11.84 10.90 -8.57
N GLY A 179 10.73 10.70 -7.86
CA GLY A 179 9.94 11.79 -7.29
C GLY A 179 10.76 12.67 -6.34
N HIS A 180 11.48 12.07 -5.39
CA HIS A 180 12.30 12.79 -4.41
C HIS A 180 13.51 13.49 -5.01
N ARG A 181 14.16 12.90 -6.03
CA ARG A 181 15.22 13.61 -6.79
C ARG A 181 14.66 14.80 -7.56
N THR A 182 13.44 14.67 -8.09
CA THR A 182 12.76 15.80 -8.74
C THR A 182 12.45 16.92 -7.75
N LEU A 183 11.94 16.57 -6.55
CA LEU A 183 11.75 17.56 -5.48
C LEU A 183 13.06 18.29 -5.16
N ALA A 184 14.17 17.57 -5.01
CA ALA A 184 15.49 18.15 -4.76
C ALA A 184 15.91 19.16 -5.84
N GLU A 185 15.66 18.85 -7.12
CA GLU A 185 15.92 19.76 -8.24
C GLU A 185 15.05 21.03 -8.19
N LEU A 186 13.75 20.84 -7.98
CA LEU A 186 12.77 21.93 -7.93
C LEU A 186 12.96 22.85 -6.71
N SER A 187 13.45 22.31 -5.61
CA SER A 187 13.71 23.06 -4.37
C SER A 187 14.90 24.02 -4.47
N ARG A 188 15.72 23.94 -5.53
CA ARG A 188 16.86 24.86 -5.73
C ARG A 188 16.45 26.31 -5.95
N THR A 189 15.23 26.56 -6.39
CA THR A 189 14.72 27.91 -6.69
C THR A 189 13.32 28.09 -6.13
N ALA A 190 13.05 29.25 -5.54
CA ALA A 190 11.71 29.65 -5.11
C ALA A 190 10.87 30.20 -6.29
N GLY A 191 9.59 30.44 -6.03
CA GLY A 191 8.68 31.12 -6.98
C GLY A 191 7.79 30.17 -7.77
N ARG A 192 7.81 28.86 -7.48
CA ARG A 192 6.85 27.90 -8.02
C ARG A 192 5.73 27.64 -7.00
N SER A 193 4.52 27.35 -7.48
CA SER A 193 3.46 26.87 -6.57
C SER A 193 3.72 25.41 -6.16
N GLU A 194 3.18 25.02 -5.01
CA GLU A 194 3.20 23.59 -4.59
C GLU A 194 2.58 22.70 -5.67
N PHE A 195 1.47 23.15 -6.26
CA PHE A 195 0.77 22.41 -7.31
C PHE A 195 1.64 22.21 -8.57
N ASP A 196 2.33 23.25 -9.04
CA ASP A 196 3.23 23.14 -10.19
C ASP A 196 4.40 22.18 -9.92
N MET A 197 4.97 22.25 -8.71
CA MET A 197 6.03 21.32 -8.31
C MET A 197 5.51 19.88 -8.28
N TYR A 198 4.36 19.65 -7.67
CA TYR A 198 3.74 18.33 -7.58
C TYR A 198 3.41 17.76 -8.95
N ALA A 199 2.83 18.55 -9.85
CA ALA A 199 2.50 18.12 -11.20
C ALA A 199 3.75 17.67 -11.99
N GLU A 200 4.87 18.40 -11.89
CA GLU A 200 6.14 18.02 -12.52
C GLU A 200 6.72 16.74 -11.90
N ILE A 201 6.65 16.58 -10.58
CA ILE A 201 7.08 15.37 -9.89
C ILE A 201 6.30 14.15 -10.39
N ILE A 202 4.96 14.22 -10.40
CA ILE A 202 4.11 13.15 -10.89
C ILE A 202 4.40 12.81 -12.33
N ALA A 203 4.57 13.81 -13.22
CA ALA A 203 4.88 13.58 -14.61
C ALA A 203 6.18 12.78 -14.80
N ARG A 204 7.23 13.09 -14.04
CA ARG A 204 8.50 12.35 -14.10
C ARG A 204 8.40 10.94 -13.54
N MET A 205 7.62 10.75 -12.48
CA MET A 205 7.34 9.42 -11.93
C MET A 205 6.59 8.54 -12.93
N GLN A 206 5.56 9.06 -13.60
CA GLN A 206 4.81 8.37 -14.66
C GLN A 206 5.72 7.98 -15.84
N GLN A 207 6.59 8.91 -16.27
CA GLN A 207 7.57 8.64 -17.32
C GLN A 207 8.55 7.53 -16.93
N ALA A 208 9.03 7.53 -15.69
CA ALA A 208 9.94 6.50 -15.18
C ALA A 208 9.26 5.14 -15.04
N ALA A 209 7.98 5.11 -14.66
CA ALA A 209 7.19 3.89 -14.59
C ALA A 209 6.91 3.31 -16.00
N GLY A 210 6.82 4.16 -17.02
CA GLY A 210 6.48 3.79 -18.39
C GLY A 210 4.99 3.59 -18.67
N HIS A 211 4.16 3.85 -17.68
CA HIS A 211 2.69 3.75 -17.72
C HIS A 211 2.06 4.59 -16.62
N GLU A 212 0.76 4.79 -16.68
CA GLU A 212 0.02 5.46 -15.62
C GLU A 212 0.09 4.63 -14.32
N ILE A 213 0.48 5.29 -13.23
CA ILE A 213 0.51 4.70 -11.90
C ILE A 213 -0.34 5.54 -10.94
N PRO A 214 -1.06 4.93 -10.00
CA PRO A 214 -1.70 5.64 -8.91
C PRO A 214 -0.64 6.29 -8.02
N VAL A 215 -0.82 7.58 -7.74
CA VAL A 215 0.01 8.34 -6.82
C VAL A 215 -0.90 9.10 -5.86
N SER A 216 -0.57 9.05 -4.58
CA SER A 216 -1.23 9.77 -3.51
C SER A 216 -0.19 10.34 -2.57
N GLY A 217 -0.53 11.39 -1.85
CA GLY A 217 0.38 11.95 -0.85
C GLY A 217 0.21 13.45 -0.68
N GLU A 218 1.17 14.05 0.02
CA GLU A 218 1.21 15.47 0.30
C GLU A 218 2.48 16.13 -0.27
N LEU A 219 2.33 17.38 -0.66
CA LEU A 219 3.43 18.33 -0.84
C LEU A 219 3.01 19.62 -0.15
N VAL A 220 3.69 19.95 0.93
CA VAL A 220 3.41 21.12 1.74
C VAL A 220 4.67 21.96 1.91
N THR A 221 4.52 23.30 1.91
CA THR A 221 5.67 24.18 2.01
C THR A 221 5.50 25.25 3.10
N GLY A 222 6.64 25.77 3.59
CA GLY A 222 6.71 26.83 4.59
C GLY A 222 5.94 26.47 5.86
N PRO A 223 5.05 27.37 6.38
CA PRO A 223 4.30 27.14 7.62
C PRO A 223 3.40 25.90 7.60
N ARG A 224 3.08 25.37 6.43
CA ARG A 224 2.27 24.14 6.31
C ARG A 224 3.03 22.87 6.73
N THR A 225 4.37 22.93 6.84
CA THR A 225 5.18 21.81 7.29
C THR A 225 5.16 21.58 8.80
N THR A 226 4.61 22.52 9.58
CA THR A 226 4.75 22.57 11.04
C THR A 226 3.93 21.55 11.81
N THR A 227 2.98 20.91 11.15
CA THR A 227 2.08 19.90 11.75
C THR A 227 1.85 18.74 10.77
N VAL A 228 1.45 17.58 11.30
CA VAL A 228 0.98 16.47 10.47
C VAL A 228 -0.40 16.79 9.93
N ASN A 229 -0.52 16.99 8.62
CA ASN A 229 -1.77 17.34 7.93
C ASN A 229 -2.06 16.35 6.79
N TYR A 230 -2.17 15.08 7.10
CA TYR A 230 -2.50 14.09 6.06
C TYR A 230 -4.02 13.99 5.84
N PRO A 231 -4.48 14.01 4.59
CA PRO A 231 -3.77 14.31 3.35
C PRO A 231 -3.58 15.83 3.15
N GLY A 232 -2.32 16.29 3.21
CA GLY A 232 -1.93 17.68 2.96
C GLY A 232 -1.63 17.93 1.49
N GLY A 233 -2.61 17.88 0.60
CA GLY A 233 -2.41 18.08 -0.84
C GLY A 233 -1.74 19.41 -1.19
N PRO A 234 -1.10 19.51 -2.38
CA PRO A 234 -0.53 20.74 -2.88
C PRO A 234 -1.60 21.82 -3.09
N LEU A 235 -1.23 23.07 -2.84
CA LEU A 235 -2.05 24.25 -3.04
C LEU A 235 -1.40 25.21 -4.04
N ASP A 236 -2.10 26.31 -4.38
CA ASP A 236 -1.56 27.40 -5.19
C ASP A 236 -0.55 28.28 -4.44
N ARG A 237 -0.13 27.86 -3.21
CA ARG A 237 0.88 28.56 -2.45
C ARG A 237 2.18 28.61 -3.22
N VAL A 238 2.66 29.82 -3.49
CA VAL A 238 3.95 30.05 -4.13
C VAL A 238 5.07 29.96 -3.08
N THR A 239 6.10 29.20 -3.39
CA THR A 239 7.23 28.98 -2.49
C THR A 239 8.12 30.22 -2.38
N GLU A 240 8.63 30.46 -1.16
CA GLU A 240 9.55 31.54 -0.83
C GLU A 240 10.93 30.98 -0.45
N PRO A 241 12.03 31.76 -0.61
CA PRO A 241 13.33 31.33 -0.14
C PRO A 241 13.32 31.06 1.37
N GLY A 242 13.82 29.89 1.76
CA GLY A 242 13.84 29.46 3.17
C GLY A 242 12.64 28.62 3.60
N ASP A 243 11.62 28.48 2.78
CA ASP A 243 10.53 27.53 3.05
C ASP A 243 11.05 26.11 3.19
N GLY A 244 10.54 25.37 4.17
CA GLY A 244 10.59 23.91 4.10
C GLY A 244 9.70 23.41 2.99
N ALA A 245 10.12 22.41 2.24
CA ALA A 245 9.28 21.64 1.31
C ALA A 245 9.27 20.19 1.75
N LEU A 246 8.19 19.76 2.37
CA LEU A 246 7.97 18.39 2.83
C LEU A 246 7.08 17.69 1.80
N MET A 247 7.58 16.61 1.23
CA MET A 247 6.82 15.74 0.35
C MET A 247 6.77 14.35 0.93
N ASP A 248 5.57 13.87 1.17
CA ASP A 248 5.24 12.49 1.48
C ASP A 248 4.44 11.91 0.32
N ILE A 249 4.95 10.87 -0.29
CA ILE A 249 4.37 10.36 -1.53
C ILE A 249 4.34 8.84 -1.56
N SER A 250 3.13 8.32 -1.76
CA SER A 250 2.86 6.90 -1.97
C SER A 250 2.49 6.65 -3.41
N GLN A 251 3.11 5.68 -4.06
CA GLN A 251 2.73 5.24 -5.40
C GLN A 251 2.64 3.72 -5.49
N ARG A 252 1.72 3.26 -6.34
CA ARG A 252 1.53 1.84 -6.62
C ARG A 252 2.12 1.48 -7.98
N VAL A 253 3.04 0.52 -7.98
CA VAL A 253 3.69 0.02 -9.20
C VAL A 253 3.61 -1.50 -9.20
N ASP A 254 3.13 -2.09 -10.29
CA ASP A 254 2.97 -3.54 -10.44
C ASP A 254 2.22 -4.21 -9.26
N GLY A 255 1.23 -3.51 -8.71
CA GLY A 255 0.41 -3.99 -7.60
C GLY A 255 0.96 -3.75 -6.19
N TYR A 256 2.15 -3.14 -6.04
CA TYR A 256 2.82 -2.90 -4.76
C TYR A 256 3.07 -1.41 -4.52
N TRP A 257 2.99 -1.02 -3.25
CA TRP A 257 3.13 0.37 -2.85
C TRP A 257 4.54 0.69 -2.37
N SER A 258 4.99 1.88 -2.65
CA SER A 258 6.09 2.56 -1.95
C SER A 258 5.52 3.74 -1.18
N ASP A 259 6.16 4.07 -0.07
CA ASP A 259 5.82 5.23 0.76
C ASP A 259 7.10 5.86 1.29
N CYS A 260 7.28 7.16 1.02
CA CYS A 260 8.52 7.86 1.36
C CYS A 260 8.27 9.35 1.56
N THR A 261 8.94 9.91 2.57
CA THR A 261 8.96 11.36 2.82
C THR A 261 10.36 11.92 2.80
N ASN A 262 10.52 13.10 2.23
CA ASN A 262 11.73 13.89 2.33
C ASN A 262 11.39 15.36 2.55
N THR A 263 12.31 16.11 3.16
CA THR A 263 12.17 17.54 3.40
C THR A 263 13.38 18.28 2.84
N HIS A 264 13.16 19.31 2.04
CA HIS A 264 14.16 20.21 1.48
C HIS A 264 13.94 21.63 1.98
N VAL A 265 14.94 22.50 1.80
CA VAL A 265 14.79 23.96 1.96
C VAL A 265 14.82 24.60 0.58
N ILE A 266 13.86 25.49 0.33
CA ILE A 266 13.69 26.16 -0.96
C ILE A 266 14.67 27.32 -1.12
N GLY A 267 15.42 27.31 -2.21
CA GLY A 267 16.15 28.46 -2.76
C GLY A 267 17.32 28.99 -1.91
N GLN A 268 17.66 28.35 -0.80
CA GLN A 268 18.79 28.72 0.05
C GLN A 268 19.29 27.56 0.92
N GLU A 269 20.39 27.76 1.63
CA GLU A 269 20.91 26.83 2.63
C GLU A 269 19.97 26.72 3.83
N ALA A 270 19.89 25.51 4.41
CA ALA A 270 19.13 25.27 5.64
C ALA A 270 19.74 26.01 6.83
N THR A 271 18.90 26.67 7.62
CA THR A 271 19.32 27.30 8.87
C THR A 271 19.67 26.25 9.93
N ALA A 272 20.46 26.64 10.94
CA ALA A 272 20.78 25.76 12.06
C ALA A 272 19.54 25.23 12.78
N HIS A 273 18.45 26.00 12.78
CA HIS A 273 17.17 25.62 13.34
C HIS A 273 16.49 24.50 12.50
N GLN A 274 16.41 24.65 11.21
CA GLN A 274 15.88 23.63 10.29
C GLN A 274 16.70 22.34 10.33
N ILE A 275 18.02 22.47 10.35
CA ILE A 275 18.94 21.33 10.49
C ILE A 275 18.68 20.54 11.80
N LYS A 276 18.37 21.24 12.91
CA LYS A 276 18.07 20.57 14.19
C LYS A 276 16.87 19.61 14.05
N TYR A 277 15.77 20.05 13.43
CA TYR A 277 14.57 19.25 13.24
C TYR A 277 14.79 18.09 12.26
N ALA A 278 15.45 18.37 11.13
CA ALA A 278 15.79 17.36 10.15
C ALA A 278 16.66 16.25 10.75
N ARG A 279 17.74 16.63 11.50
CA ARG A 279 18.62 15.66 12.15
C ARG A 279 17.93 14.84 13.24
N ALA A 280 17.00 15.42 13.98
CA ALA A 280 16.22 14.67 14.96
C ALA A 280 15.36 13.58 14.29
N SER A 281 14.69 13.93 13.20
CA SER A 281 13.94 12.99 12.39
C SER A 281 14.84 11.89 11.80
N GLN A 282 15.97 12.25 11.19
CA GLN A 282 16.93 11.29 10.61
C GLN A 282 17.58 10.39 11.68
N ALA A 283 17.89 10.92 12.86
CA ALA A 283 18.43 10.13 13.97
C ALA A 283 17.43 9.08 14.45
N ALA A 284 16.15 9.45 14.54
CA ALA A 284 15.07 8.53 14.88
C ALA A 284 14.87 7.47 13.79
N PHE A 285 14.93 7.85 12.50
CA PHE A 285 14.93 6.91 11.38
C PHE A 285 16.08 5.90 11.49
N ALA A 286 17.30 6.38 11.70
CA ALA A 286 18.48 5.53 11.80
C ALA A 286 18.35 4.53 12.97
N ALA A 287 17.88 5.00 14.14
CA ALA A 287 17.66 4.16 15.31
C ALA A 287 16.57 3.11 15.08
N ALA A 288 15.47 3.49 14.44
CA ALA A 288 14.41 2.54 14.06
C ALA A 288 14.92 1.51 13.07
N ALA A 289 15.55 1.96 11.98
CA ALA A 289 16.06 1.08 10.92
C ALA A 289 17.07 0.06 11.47
N GLU A 290 18.01 0.47 12.32
CA GLU A 290 18.99 -0.43 12.94
C GLU A 290 18.34 -1.52 13.81
N ASN A 291 17.21 -1.21 14.45
CA ASN A 291 16.45 -2.13 15.30
C ASN A 291 15.41 -2.97 14.54
N LEU A 292 15.17 -2.75 13.26
CA LEU A 292 14.36 -3.62 12.41
C LEU A 292 15.11 -4.91 12.09
N ARG A 293 15.13 -5.84 13.06
CA ARG A 293 15.82 -7.12 12.98
C ARG A 293 14.92 -8.26 13.40
N PRO A 294 15.07 -9.47 12.81
CA PRO A 294 14.32 -10.63 13.25
C PRO A 294 14.42 -10.87 14.75
N GLY A 295 13.27 -11.11 15.38
CA GLY A 295 13.14 -11.36 16.82
C GLY A 295 12.93 -10.12 17.70
N LYS A 296 13.15 -8.92 17.20
CA LYS A 296 12.77 -7.67 17.89
C LYS A 296 11.26 -7.48 17.85
N LEU A 297 10.70 -6.79 18.85
CA LEU A 297 9.29 -6.40 18.82
C LEU A 297 9.10 -5.04 18.13
N ALA A 298 7.96 -4.83 17.49
CA ALA A 298 7.61 -3.54 16.87
C ALA A 298 7.67 -2.38 17.89
N SER A 299 7.25 -2.62 19.15
CA SER A 299 7.37 -1.67 20.25
C SER A 299 8.83 -1.36 20.67
N GLU A 300 9.75 -2.29 20.52
CA GLU A 300 11.18 -2.05 20.78
C GLU A 300 11.81 -1.15 19.70
N VAL A 301 11.40 -1.31 18.43
CA VAL A 301 11.81 -0.43 17.33
C VAL A 301 11.31 0.99 17.59
N TRP A 302 10.03 1.13 17.97
CA TRP A 302 9.47 2.42 18.39
C TRP A 302 10.26 3.03 19.55
N ALA A 303 10.57 2.26 20.58
CA ALA A 303 11.29 2.74 21.77
C ALA A 303 12.70 3.25 21.44
N ALA A 304 13.42 2.57 20.53
CA ALA A 304 14.75 3.00 20.07
C ALA A 304 14.68 4.37 19.36
N ALA A 305 13.72 4.57 18.49
CA ALA A 305 13.50 5.84 17.80
C ALA A 305 13.08 6.95 18.77
N ASN A 306 12.18 6.65 19.72
CA ASN A 306 11.77 7.62 20.74
C ASN A 306 12.93 8.07 21.63
N ALA A 307 13.85 7.16 21.94
CA ALA A 307 15.09 7.50 22.68
C ALA A 307 16.00 8.44 21.87
N ALA A 308 16.09 8.27 20.55
CA ALA A 308 16.84 9.17 19.68
C ALA A 308 16.24 10.58 19.66
N TYR A 309 14.91 10.72 19.59
CA TYR A 309 14.24 12.04 19.72
C TYR A 309 14.58 12.74 21.05
N ALA A 310 14.55 12.00 22.15
CA ALA A 310 14.86 12.56 23.46
C ALA A 310 16.27 13.18 23.55
N GLN A 311 17.25 12.64 22.83
CA GLN A 311 18.61 13.20 22.73
C GLN A 311 18.64 14.57 22.04
N HIS A 312 17.67 14.86 21.18
CA HIS A 312 17.50 16.16 20.53
C HIS A 312 16.57 17.11 21.29
N GLY A 313 16.09 16.70 22.49
CA GLY A 313 15.14 17.48 23.29
C GLY A 313 13.76 17.58 22.65
N LEU A 314 13.36 16.58 21.85
CA LEU A 314 12.06 16.49 21.18
C LEU A 314 11.31 15.25 21.67
N ALA A 315 10.00 15.28 21.51
CA ALA A 315 9.13 14.14 21.72
C ALA A 315 8.60 13.63 20.37
N MET A 316 8.30 12.33 20.30
CA MET A 316 7.74 11.73 19.10
C MET A 316 6.32 12.28 18.83
N PRO A 317 6.07 12.85 17.64
CA PRO A 317 4.81 13.52 17.37
C PRO A 317 3.70 12.57 16.90
N HIS A 318 4.06 11.40 16.36
CA HIS A 318 3.14 10.38 15.85
C HIS A 318 3.80 8.98 15.86
N TYR A 319 3.14 7.96 15.32
CA TYR A 319 3.72 6.62 15.19
C TYR A 319 4.97 6.63 14.31
N MET A 320 5.80 5.58 14.43
CA MET A 320 7.11 5.54 13.79
C MET A 320 7.08 4.99 12.37
N GLY A 321 5.98 4.34 11.98
CA GLY A 321 5.85 3.70 10.68
C GLY A 321 4.99 2.44 10.73
N HIS A 322 4.89 1.79 9.59
CA HIS A 322 4.02 0.62 9.36
C HIS A 322 4.65 -0.34 8.35
N GLN A 323 4.17 -1.58 8.32
CA GLN A 323 4.47 -2.43 7.17
C GLN A 323 3.81 -1.91 5.90
N ILE A 324 4.43 -2.22 4.77
CA ILE A 324 3.98 -1.86 3.43
C ILE A 324 4.12 -3.05 2.49
N GLY A 325 3.27 -3.13 1.48
CA GLY A 325 3.28 -4.20 0.51
C GLY A 325 2.24 -4.01 -0.58
N ALA A 326 1.28 -4.90 -0.64
CA ALA A 326 0.16 -4.81 -1.57
C ALA A 326 -0.86 -3.72 -1.18
N THR A 327 -0.81 -3.24 0.09
CA THR A 327 -1.43 -1.99 0.54
C THR A 327 -0.37 -1.05 1.09
N VAL A 328 -0.68 0.26 1.11
CA VAL A 328 0.21 1.27 1.73
C VAL A 328 0.44 0.93 3.20
N ASN A 329 -0.63 0.71 3.95
CA ASN A 329 -0.60 0.48 5.38
C ASN A 329 -0.93 -0.98 5.70
N GLU A 330 0.06 -1.75 6.12
CA GLU A 330 -0.08 -3.13 6.61
C GLU A 330 0.36 -3.24 8.08
N LEU A 331 -0.06 -4.30 8.76
CA LEU A 331 0.36 -4.61 10.12
C LEU A 331 1.64 -5.47 10.12
N PRO A 332 2.51 -5.36 11.16
CA PRO A 332 2.40 -4.51 12.34
C PRO A 332 2.74 -3.04 12.10
N ARG A 333 2.34 -2.19 13.06
CA ARG A 333 2.77 -0.80 13.15
C ARG A 333 3.88 -0.62 14.17
N LEU A 334 4.75 0.33 13.93
CA LEU A 334 5.82 0.69 14.87
C LEU A 334 5.28 1.68 15.91
N VAL A 335 4.63 1.14 16.94
CA VAL A 335 3.96 1.87 18.03
C VAL A 335 4.26 1.22 19.38
N PRO A 336 4.12 1.94 20.52
CA PRO A 336 4.52 1.41 21.83
C PRO A 336 3.70 0.21 22.32
N TYR A 337 2.53 -0.01 21.78
CA TYR A 337 1.59 -1.07 22.17
C TYR A 337 1.51 -2.25 21.19
N ASP A 338 2.30 -2.25 20.10
CA ASP A 338 2.37 -3.38 19.17
C ASP A 338 3.57 -4.28 19.54
N HIS A 339 3.29 -5.47 20.03
CA HIS A 339 4.29 -6.45 20.46
C HIS A 339 4.50 -7.56 19.42
N THR A 340 4.12 -7.33 18.16
CA THR A 340 4.36 -8.27 17.07
C THR A 340 5.86 -8.43 16.85
N PRO A 341 6.37 -9.68 16.82
CA PRO A 341 7.76 -9.93 16.49
C PRO A 341 8.08 -9.56 15.04
N ILE A 342 9.15 -8.80 14.85
CA ILE A 342 9.70 -8.53 13.52
C ILE A 342 10.30 -9.83 12.97
N GLN A 343 10.04 -10.10 11.70
CA GLN A 343 10.53 -11.28 11.01
C GLN A 343 11.27 -10.88 9.72
N ALA A 344 12.17 -11.75 9.28
CA ALA A 344 12.79 -11.59 7.97
C ALA A 344 11.73 -11.55 6.86
N ASN A 345 11.99 -10.79 5.84
CA ASN A 345 11.11 -10.49 4.71
C ASN A 345 9.87 -9.63 5.03
N MET A 346 9.81 -9.01 6.20
CA MET A 346 8.94 -7.85 6.42
C MET A 346 9.53 -6.62 5.75
N VAL A 347 8.67 -5.71 5.27
CA VAL A 347 9.09 -4.42 4.70
C VAL A 347 8.30 -3.31 5.38
N PHE A 348 9.00 -2.29 5.83
CA PHE A 348 8.42 -1.17 6.57
C PHE A 348 8.66 0.16 5.84
N ALA A 349 7.68 1.04 5.86
CA ALA A 349 7.83 2.46 5.73
C ALA A 349 8.13 3.02 7.14
N VAL A 350 9.29 3.66 7.30
CA VAL A 350 9.77 4.19 8.59
C VAL A 350 9.83 5.70 8.49
N GLU A 351 8.92 6.40 9.19
CA GLU A 351 8.51 7.77 8.88
C GLU A 351 8.60 8.78 10.04
N PRO A 352 9.68 8.83 10.82
CA PRO A 352 9.76 9.81 11.92
C PRO A 352 9.65 11.25 11.43
N GLY A 353 8.83 12.06 12.09
CA GLY A 353 8.70 13.49 11.85
C GLY A 353 9.12 14.32 13.07
N ALA A 354 9.56 15.54 12.86
CA ALA A 354 9.88 16.53 13.88
C ALA A 354 9.28 17.88 13.49
N TYR A 355 8.33 18.38 14.28
CA TYR A 355 7.52 19.53 13.94
C TYR A 355 7.52 20.55 15.08
N GLU A 356 7.46 21.84 14.73
CA GLU A 356 7.33 22.92 15.72
C GLU A 356 5.92 22.98 16.32
N GLY A 357 4.94 22.47 15.60
CA GLY A 357 3.55 22.58 16.00
C GLY A 357 2.85 23.82 15.47
N PRO A 358 1.58 24.03 15.86
CA PRO A 358 0.78 25.16 15.40
C PRO A 358 1.44 26.51 15.74
N GLY A 359 1.54 27.39 14.73
CA GLY A 359 2.20 28.70 14.86
C GLY A 359 3.72 28.67 14.72
N GLY A 360 4.30 27.51 14.50
CA GLY A 360 5.72 27.37 14.12
C GLY A 360 5.96 27.78 12.66
N ALA A 361 7.22 27.66 12.24
CA ALA A 361 7.66 27.98 10.88
C ALA A 361 8.17 26.77 10.09
N PHE A 362 8.51 25.66 10.77
CA PHE A 362 9.18 24.53 10.16
C PHE A 362 8.81 23.18 10.77
N GLY A 363 8.80 22.17 9.93
CA GLY A 363 8.76 20.75 10.27
C GLY A 363 9.46 19.92 9.22
N ALA A 364 9.99 18.77 9.63
CA ALA A 364 10.66 17.82 8.75
C ALA A 364 10.17 16.40 9.03
N ARG A 365 10.03 15.60 8.00
CA ARG A 365 9.83 14.15 8.08
C ARG A 365 10.86 13.45 7.19
N SER A 366 11.41 12.35 7.68
CA SER A 366 12.44 11.57 7.00
C SER A 366 11.96 10.14 6.94
N GLU A 367 11.51 9.69 5.78
CA GLU A 367 10.95 8.38 5.61
C GLU A 367 11.57 7.63 4.45
N LYS A 368 11.87 6.38 4.67
CA LYS A 368 12.32 5.44 3.65
C LYS A 368 11.75 4.05 3.90
N MET A 369 11.66 3.28 2.82
CA MET A 369 11.33 1.86 2.89
C MET A 369 12.53 1.05 3.37
N VAL A 370 12.28 0.15 4.34
CA VAL A 370 13.30 -0.73 4.94
C VAL A 370 12.83 -2.18 4.84
N TRP A 371 13.62 -3.01 4.18
CA TRP A 371 13.44 -4.46 4.13
C TRP A 371 14.22 -5.12 5.26
N VAL A 372 13.56 -5.96 6.04
CA VAL A 372 14.17 -6.78 7.09
C VAL A 372 14.74 -8.06 6.45
N THR A 373 16.05 -8.16 6.31
CA THR A 373 16.73 -9.38 5.85
C THR A 373 17.06 -10.31 7.02
N GLU A 374 17.50 -11.53 6.74
CA GLU A 374 18.00 -12.46 7.77
C GLU A 374 19.15 -11.89 8.60
N THR A 375 19.96 -11.00 8.03
CA THR A 375 21.16 -10.43 8.68
C THR A 375 20.95 -9.03 9.23
N GLY A 376 19.85 -8.37 8.90
CA GLY A 376 19.50 -7.02 9.35
C GLY A 376 18.76 -6.19 8.29
N PRO A 377 18.60 -4.88 8.56
CA PRO A 377 17.84 -4.00 7.67
C PRO A 377 18.59 -3.69 6.37
N GLU A 378 17.84 -3.59 5.27
CA GLU A 378 18.28 -3.03 4.00
C GLU A 378 17.36 -1.89 3.59
N ILE A 379 17.91 -0.72 3.31
CA ILE A 379 17.13 0.45 2.88
C ILE A 379 16.89 0.34 1.38
N LEU A 380 15.63 0.27 0.98
CA LEU A 380 15.22 0.15 -0.43
C LEU A 380 15.21 1.50 -1.16
N SER A 381 14.85 2.57 -0.47
CA SER A 381 14.81 3.94 -1.03
C SER A 381 16.19 4.56 -1.06
N GLN A 382 16.64 5.04 -2.22
CA GLN A 382 18.02 5.46 -2.46
C GLN A 382 18.21 6.98 -2.66
N PHE A 383 17.16 7.78 -2.51
CA PHE A 383 17.31 9.24 -2.56
C PHE A 383 18.10 9.77 -1.37
N GLU A 384 18.80 10.89 -1.57
CA GLU A 384 19.53 11.59 -0.51
C GLU A 384 18.58 12.42 0.35
N TRP A 385 18.90 12.56 1.64
CA TRP A 385 18.17 13.50 2.50
C TRP A 385 18.36 14.94 2.01
N GLY A 386 17.30 15.74 2.07
CA GLY A 386 17.31 17.11 1.56
C GLY A 386 17.96 18.14 2.49
N ILE A 387 18.14 17.78 3.78
CA ILE A 387 18.74 18.65 4.81
C ILE A 387 19.76 17.84 5.61
#